data_e4c8566746eb902aad91df5a525a2375
#
_entry.id   e4c8566746eb902aad91df5a525a2375
#
_cell.length_a   1.000
_cell.length_b   1.000
_cell.length_c   1.000
_cell.angle_alpha   90.00
_cell.angle_beta   90.00
_cell.angle_gamma   90.00
#
_symmetry.space_group_name_H-M   'P 1'
#
loop_
_entity.id
_entity.type
_entity.pdbx_description
1 polymer ?
#
loop_
_entity_poly.entity_id
_entity_poly.type
_entity_poly.pdbx_seq_one_letter_code
_entity_poly.pdbx_strand_id
1 'polypeptide(L)'
;DQGGWGFGYGAGKAAFARMAGVIATEFGSRGIRAFTLNPGVVRTEALMATIGDQGALAIQRGSAPPEVPATVLLWLATHPDADAWQRQMIDAQALARELKIVPGWPT
;
A
#
# COMPACT_ATOMS: atom_id res chain seq x y z
N ASP A 1 -12.33 10.13 -20.30
CA ASP A 1 -12.11 9.62 -18.98
C ASP A 1 -10.90 10.30 -18.34
N GLN A 2 -11.16 11.13 -17.37
CA GLN A 2 -10.12 12.00 -16.83
C GLN A 2 -9.57 11.47 -15.52
N GLY A 3 -8.72 10.47 -15.60
CA GLY A 3 -7.98 9.94 -14.48
C GLY A 3 -8.76 8.99 -13.59
N GLY A 4 -9.97 8.64 -13.98
CA GLY A 4 -10.80 7.76 -13.17
C GLY A 4 -10.56 6.29 -13.37
N TRP A 5 -9.77 5.92 -14.35
CA TRP A 5 -9.51 4.53 -14.70
C TRP A 5 -10.78 3.75 -15.08
N GLY A 6 -11.93 4.43 -15.18
CA GLY A 6 -13.20 3.85 -15.52
C GLY A 6 -13.91 3.15 -14.37
N PHE A 7 -15.19 2.85 -14.60
CA PHE A 7 -16.06 2.24 -13.59
C PHE A 7 -15.57 0.86 -13.17
N GLY A 8 -15.20 0.02 -14.13
CA GLY A 8 -14.74 -1.33 -13.82
C GLY A 8 -13.52 -1.36 -12.93
N TYR A 9 -12.56 -0.49 -13.20
CA TYR A 9 -11.36 -0.39 -12.37
C TYR A 9 -11.71 0.10 -10.96
N GLY A 10 -12.46 1.19 -10.85
CA GLY A 10 -12.79 1.77 -9.55
C GLY A 10 -13.63 0.83 -8.68
N ALA A 11 -14.66 0.22 -9.28
CA ALA A 11 -15.50 -0.73 -8.56
C ALA A 11 -14.72 -1.98 -8.14
N GLY A 12 -13.85 -2.49 -9.02
CA GLY A 12 -13.01 -3.64 -8.70
C GLY A 12 -12.03 -3.36 -7.58
N LYS A 13 -11.40 -2.18 -7.58
CA LYS A 13 -10.49 -1.79 -6.51
C LYS A 13 -11.21 -1.61 -5.18
N ALA A 14 -12.42 -1.06 -5.18
CA ALA A 14 -13.21 -0.92 -3.96
C ALA A 14 -13.58 -2.28 -3.36
N ALA A 15 -14.01 -3.22 -4.20
CA ALA A 15 -14.31 -4.58 -3.76
C ALA A 15 -13.06 -5.27 -3.20
N PHE A 16 -11.93 -5.14 -3.89
CA PHE A 16 -10.66 -5.69 -3.45
C PHE A 16 -10.25 -5.12 -2.08
N ALA A 17 -10.39 -3.81 -1.91
CA ALA A 17 -10.04 -3.16 -0.66
C ALA A 17 -10.88 -3.66 0.52
N ARG A 18 -12.12 -4.08 0.29
CA ARG A 18 -13.01 -4.58 1.33
C ARG A 18 -12.69 -6.00 1.78
N MET A 19 -12.00 -6.77 0.95
CA MET A 19 -11.77 -8.21 1.20
C MET A 19 -11.09 -8.48 2.54
N ALA A 20 -10.08 -7.71 2.89
CA ALA A 20 -9.34 -7.95 4.13
C ALA A 20 -10.25 -7.83 5.37
N GLY A 21 -11.15 -6.85 5.39
CA GLY A 21 -12.09 -6.69 6.49
C GLY A 21 -13.05 -7.87 6.63
N VAL A 22 -13.52 -8.39 5.50
CA VAL A 22 -14.40 -9.57 5.48
C VAL A 22 -13.65 -10.80 5.98
N ILE A 23 -12.45 -11.03 5.47
CA ILE A 23 -11.62 -12.17 5.87
C ILE A 23 -11.28 -12.09 7.36
N ALA A 24 -10.90 -10.93 7.85
CA ALA A 24 -10.58 -10.75 9.27
C ALA A 24 -11.79 -11.04 10.16
N THR A 25 -12.98 -10.65 9.72
CA THR A 25 -14.21 -10.87 10.48
C THR A 25 -14.58 -12.35 10.51
N GLU A 26 -14.49 -13.04 9.36
CA GLU A 26 -14.90 -14.43 9.29
C GLU A 26 -13.88 -15.41 9.87
N PHE A 27 -12.60 -15.15 9.69
CA PHE A 27 -11.53 -16.10 9.97
C PHE A 27 -10.53 -15.64 11.02
N GLY A 28 -10.69 -14.45 11.59
CA GLY A 28 -9.76 -13.94 12.59
C GLY A 28 -9.61 -14.84 13.80
N SER A 29 -10.71 -15.47 14.24
CA SER A 29 -10.69 -16.40 15.36
C SER A 29 -9.89 -17.68 15.08
N ARG A 30 -9.60 -17.95 13.81
CA ARG A 30 -8.78 -19.10 13.38
C ARG A 30 -7.32 -18.73 13.19
N GLY A 31 -6.91 -17.53 13.61
CA GLY A 31 -5.53 -17.06 13.47
C GLY A 31 -5.16 -16.53 12.11
N ILE A 32 -6.13 -16.30 11.24
CA ILE A 32 -5.88 -15.71 9.90
C ILE A 32 -5.86 -14.20 10.05
N ARG A 33 -4.76 -13.60 9.57
CA ARG A 33 -4.56 -12.15 9.57
C ARG A 33 -4.71 -11.63 8.15
N ALA A 34 -5.46 -10.54 7.98
CA ALA A 34 -5.70 -9.96 6.67
C ALA A 34 -5.58 -8.45 6.73
N PHE A 35 -4.89 -7.89 5.75
CA PHE A 35 -4.59 -6.46 5.67
C PHE A 35 -4.92 -5.92 4.29
N THR A 36 -5.39 -4.68 4.23
CA THR A 36 -5.50 -3.94 2.98
C THR A 36 -4.40 -2.89 2.97
N LEU A 37 -3.49 -3.00 2.00
CA LEU A 37 -2.33 -2.13 1.91
C LEU A 37 -2.43 -1.23 0.69
N ASN A 38 -2.36 0.09 0.92
CA ASN A 38 -2.24 1.06 -0.14
C ASN A 38 -0.77 1.48 -0.23
N PRO A 39 -0.07 1.10 -1.30
CA PRO A 39 1.35 1.43 -1.43
C PRO A 39 1.60 2.90 -1.76
N GLY A 40 0.58 3.65 -2.18
CA GLY A 40 0.76 4.98 -2.72
C GLY A 40 1.41 4.95 -4.10
N VAL A 41 1.97 6.05 -4.52
CA VAL A 41 2.70 6.11 -5.78
C VAL A 41 4.10 5.53 -5.57
N VAL A 42 4.40 4.46 -6.30
CA VAL A 42 5.66 3.73 -6.18
C VAL A 42 6.44 3.87 -7.49
N ARG A 43 7.72 4.24 -7.37
CA ARG A 43 8.60 4.42 -8.53
C ARG A 43 9.08 3.07 -9.08
N THR A 44 8.17 2.36 -9.74
CA THR A 44 8.52 1.12 -10.44
C THR A 44 9.12 1.44 -11.82
N GLU A 45 9.84 0.48 -12.38
CA GLU A 45 10.36 0.63 -13.75
C GLU A 45 9.24 0.87 -14.75
N ALA A 46 8.12 0.16 -14.62
CA ALA A 46 6.98 0.31 -15.51
C ALA A 46 6.37 1.72 -15.43
N LEU A 47 6.22 2.26 -14.23
CA LEU A 47 5.70 3.60 -14.05
C LEU A 47 6.66 4.65 -14.64
N MET A 48 7.95 4.54 -14.34
CA MET A 48 8.95 5.47 -14.85
C MET A 48 9.00 5.46 -16.38
N ALA A 49 8.90 4.30 -17.00
CA ALA A 49 8.86 4.18 -18.46
C ALA A 49 7.62 4.84 -19.07
N THR A 50 6.48 4.80 -18.35
CA THR A 50 5.22 5.34 -18.84
C THR A 50 5.17 6.87 -18.75
N ILE A 51 5.62 7.44 -17.62
CA ILE A 51 5.45 8.87 -17.35
C ILE A 51 6.62 9.73 -17.85
N GLY A 52 7.80 9.13 -18.10
CA GLY A 52 8.99 9.86 -18.54
C GLY A 52 9.57 10.76 -17.47
N ASP A 53 10.57 11.57 -17.86
CA ASP A 53 11.34 12.39 -16.92
C ASP A 53 10.48 13.48 -16.25
N GLN A 54 9.62 14.12 -17.03
CA GLN A 54 8.77 15.19 -16.47
C GLN A 54 7.75 14.64 -15.49
N GLY A 55 7.17 13.49 -15.80
CA GLY A 55 6.26 12.82 -14.87
C GLY A 55 6.98 12.39 -13.61
N ALA A 56 8.20 11.88 -13.73
CA ALA A 56 9.02 11.48 -12.58
C ALA A 56 9.26 12.66 -11.62
N LEU A 57 9.58 13.83 -12.16
CA LEU A 57 9.75 15.03 -11.33
C LEU A 57 8.45 15.42 -10.61
N ALA A 58 7.32 15.31 -11.31
CA ALA A 58 6.03 15.69 -10.76
C ALA A 58 5.61 14.82 -9.57
N ILE A 59 5.94 13.55 -9.59
CA ILE A 59 5.54 12.61 -8.53
C ILE A 59 6.60 12.37 -7.47
N GLN A 60 7.79 12.94 -7.63
CA GLN A 60 8.93 12.64 -6.76
C GLN A 60 8.62 12.81 -5.28
N ARG A 61 7.91 13.88 -4.91
CA ARG A 61 7.61 14.19 -3.50
C ARG A 61 6.57 13.28 -2.89
N GLY A 62 5.65 12.78 -3.69
CA GLY A 62 4.56 11.93 -3.22
C GLY A 62 4.77 10.45 -3.48
N SER A 63 5.99 10.07 -3.86
CA SER A 63 6.28 8.70 -4.28
C SER A 63 7.35 8.06 -3.40
N ALA A 64 7.42 6.74 -3.46
CA ALA A 64 8.40 5.96 -2.72
C ALA A 64 9.04 4.91 -3.61
N PRO A 65 10.28 4.49 -3.29
CA PRO A 65 10.85 3.33 -3.96
C PRO A 65 10.12 2.04 -3.55
N PRO A 66 10.18 0.98 -4.37
CA PRO A 66 9.45 -0.27 -4.07
C PRO A 66 9.80 -0.91 -2.73
N GLU A 67 10.98 -0.63 -2.21
CA GLU A 67 11.42 -1.15 -0.91
C GLU A 67 10.52 -0.69 0.25
N VAL A 68 9.88 0.46 0.12
CA VAL A 68 9.03 1.01 1.18
C VAL A 68 7.79 0.14 1.39
N PRO A 69 6.90 -0.06 0.39
CA PRO A 69 5.77 -0.94 0.61
C PRO A 69 6.18 -2.38 0.87
N ALA A 70 7.29 -2.84 0.29
CA ALA A 70 7.79 -4.20 0.55
C ALA A 70 8.19 -4.39 2.01
N THR A 71 8.88 -3.42 2.61
CA THR A 71 9.26 -3.48 4.02
C THR A 71 8.04 -3.44 4.93
N VAL A 72 7.05 -2.60 4.61
CA VAL A 72 5.80 -2.55 5.37
C VAL A 72 5.07 -3.88 5.28
N LEU A 73 5.00 -4.48 4.09
CA LEU A 73 4.38 -5.78 3.91
C LEU A 73 5.02 -6.84 4.80
N LEU A 74 6.35 -6.88 4.81
CA LEU A 74 7.09 -7.81 5.66
C LEU A 74 6.81 -7.57 7.13
N TRP A 75 6.78 -6.31 7.57
CA TRP A 75 6.46 -5.97 8.95
C TRP A 75 5.07 -6.44 9.35
N LEU A 76 4.08 -6.20 8.48
CA LEU A 76 2.70 -6.65 8.73
C LEU A 76 2.62 -8.18 8.83
N ALA A 77 3.40 -8.88 8.03
CA ALA A 77 3.38 -10.33 8.00
C ALA A 77 4.05 -10.97 9.22
N THR A 78 4.98 -10.28 9.87
CA THR A 78 5.85 -10.88 10.87
C THR A 78 5.79 -10.25 12.26
N HIS A 79 5.37 -8.99 12.37
CA HIS A 79 5.42 -8.29 13.65
C HIS A 79 4.16 -8.49 14.48
N PRO A 80 4.27 -8.80 15.78
CA PRO A 80 3.10 -9.02 16.62
C PRO A 80 2.21 -7.78 16.76
N ASP A 81 2.77 -6.58 16.74
CA ASP A 81 2.00 -5.34 16.86
C ASP A 81 1.14 -5.05 15.62
N ALA A 82 1.36 -5.78 14.52
CA ALA A 82 0.61 -5.57 13.30
C ALA A 82 -0.88 -5.94 13.43
N ASP A 83 -1.26 -6.72 14.42
CA ASP A 83 -2.66 -7.12 14.59
C ASP A 83 -3.60 -5.92 14.74
N ALA A 84 -3.13 -4.82 15.30
CA ALA A 84 -3.91 -3.61 15.46
C ALA A 84 -4.27 -2.97 14.11
N TRP A 85 -3.61 -3.34 13.04
CA TRP A 85 -3.77 -2.75 11.72
C TRP A 85 -4.75 -3.50 10.82
N GLN A 86 -5.32 -4.60 11.30
CA GLN A 86 -6.33 -5.32 10.56
C GLN A 86 -7.61 -4.49 10.44
N ARG A 87 -8.42 -4.78 9.43
CA ARG A 87 -9.75 -4.16 9.20
C ARG A 87 -9.70 -2.69 8.83
N GLN A 88 -8.55 -2.17 8.46
CA GLN A 88 -8.44 -0.80 8.01
C GLN A 88 -7.56 -0.70 6.77
N MET A 89 -7.72 0.37 6.02
CA MET A 89 -6.84 0.66 4.91
C MET A 89 -5.52 1.19 5.47
N ILE A 90 -4.43 0.52 5.14
CA ILE A 90 -3.10 0.89 5.61
C ILE A 90 -2.39 1.68 4.52
N ASP A 91 -2.01 2.90 4.82
CA ASP A 91 -1.14 3.69 3.95
C ASP A 91 0.31 3.27 4.24
N ALA A 92 0.92 2.56 3.29
CA ALA A 92 2.26 2.00 3.49
C ALA A 92 3.31 3.08 3.76
N GLN A 93 3.23 4.20 3.05
CA GLN A 93 4.21 5.27 3.23
C GLN A 93 4.07 5.95 4.57
N ALA A 94 2.83 6.22 5.00
CA ALA A 94 2.58 6.81 6.31
C ALA A 94 3.05 5.90 7.43
N LEU A 95 2.75 4.60 7.34
CA LEU A 95 3.18 3.64 8.34
C LEU A 95 4.69 3.49 8.39
N ALA A 96 5.35 3.46 7.23
CA ALA A 96 6.80 3.38 7.17
C ALA A 96 7.47 4.58 7.85
N ARG A 97 6.92 5.78 7.66
CA ARG A 97 7.42 6.99 8.32
C ARG A 97 7.23 6.93 9.83
N GLU A 98 6.05 6.52 10.27
CA GLU A 98 5.72 6.43 11.69
C GLU A 98 6.62 5.44 12.41
N LEU A 99 6.80 4.26 11.84
CA LEU A 99 7.60 3.20 12.44
C LEU A 99 9.10 3.33 12.19
N LYS A 100 9.49 4.17 11.23
CA LYS A 100 10.91 4.37 10.85
C LYS A 100 11.62 3.07 10.50
N ILE A 101 10.92 2.20 9.78
CA ILE A 101 11.40 0.84 9.49
C ILE A 101 12.16 0.72 8.17
N VAL A 102 12.22 1.80 7.39
CA VAL A 102 12.95 1.78 6.11
C VAL A 102 14.17 2.70 6.24
N PRO A 103 15.39 2.12 6.37
CA PRO A 103 16.59 2.92 6.52
C PRO A 103 16.80 3.88 5.33
N GLY A 104 17.11 5.14 5.62
CA GLY A 104 17.35 6.14 4.59
C GLY A 104 16.10 6.70 3.93
N TRP A 105 14.92 6.30 4.35
CA TRP A 105 13.67 6.82 3.81
C TRP A 105 12.70 7.22 4.93
N PRO A 106 11.99 8.35 4.81
CA PRO A 106 12.14 9.36 3.77
C PRO A 106 13.44 10.12 3.88
N THR A 107 13.92 10.59 2.72
CA THR A 107 15.15 11.39 2.68
C THR A 107 14.89 12.86 2.94
#